data_8cf9565bb0c6a3a8bea4469e330d30f1
#
_entry.id   8cf9565bb0c6a3a8bea4469e330d30f1
#
_cell.length_a   1.000
_cell.length_b   1.000
_cell.length_c   1.000
_cell.angle_alpha   90.00
_cell.angle_beta   90.00
_cell.angle_gamma   90.00
#
_symmetry.space_group_name_H-M   'P 1'
#
loop_
_entity.id
_entity.type
_entity.pdbx_description
1 polymer ?
#
loop_
_entity_poly.entity_id
_entity_poly.type
_entity_poly.pdbx_seq_one_letter_code
_entity_poly.pdbx_strand_id
1 'polypeptide(L)'
;MDLLKLKYYANEVRKNIIKSTHSAKSGHPGGSLSATEILTYLYFSKMNVNSKNPKMEERDRFVLSKGHATPAYYSVLAQKGFFPIEDLLTFRHTGSYLQGHLNWKKIPGVDMSSSSLGQGCSAAVGIALSAKLRKKEYKTYCLLGDGEIQEGQVWEAAMFAGSRKLDNLTFIIDNNGLQIDGKIDDICSPYPIDKKFEAFNFYVINVTDGNDFEQIEKAFKEAENIKEKPIAIILKTLISVLFCLFFFQSCDNIIMKNKKRRGIYDCKSKI
;
A
#
# COMPACT_ATOMS: atom_id res chain seq x y z
N MET A 1 5.66 -17.75 5.84
CA MET A 1 6.57 -17.18 6.89
C MET A 1 5.88 -17.31 8.23
N ASP A 2 6.67 -17.38 9.34
CA ASP A 2 6.12 -17.41 10.70
C ASP A 2 5.33 -16.11 10.99
N LEU A 3 4.14 -16.25 11.57
CA LEU A 3 3.22 -15.17 11.91
C LEU A 3 3.85 -14.14 12.87
N LEU A 4 4.65 -14.60 13.83
CA LEU A 4 5.36 -13.71 14.76
C LEU A 4 6.37 -12.81 14.04
N LYS A 5 7.05 -13.34 13.03
CA LYS A 5 7.96 -12.54 12.20
C LYS A 5 7.23 -11.52 11.33
N LEU A 6 6.06 -11.87 10.78
CA LEU A 6 5.24 -10.90 10.04
C LEU A 6 4.77 -9.75 10.94
N LYS A 7 4.28 -10.07 12.15
CA LYS A 7 3.88 -9.05 13.14
C LYS A 7 5.05 -8.15 13.55
N TYR A 8 6.24 -8.72 13.71
CA TYR A 8 7.46 -7.95 13.99
C TYR A 8 7.77 -6.97 12.84
N TYR A 9 7.81 -7.46 11.57
CA TYR A 9 8.09 -6.60 10.43
C TYR A 9 7.02 -5.52 10.24
N ALA A 10 5.75 -5.84 10.40
CA ALA A 10 4.68 -4.86 10.32
C ALA A 10 4.84 -3.75 11.36
N ASN A 11 5.26 -4.08 12.57
CA ASN A 11 5.54 -3.10 13.60
C ASN A 11 6.72 -2.19 13.25
N GLU A 12 7.81 -2.76 12.70
CA GLU A 12 8.95 -1.96 12.23
C GLU A 12 8.55 -1.05 11.03
N VAL A 13 7.71 -1.56 10.11
CA VAL A 13 7.16 -0.76 9.01
C VAL A 13 6.36 0.43 9.55
N ARG A 14 5.48 0.23 10.55
CA ARG A 14 4.72 1.32 11.19
C ARG A 14 5.64 2.38 11.80
N LYS A 15 6.67 1.96 12.54
CA LYS A 15 7.67 2.89 13.11
C LYS A 15 8.34 3.71 12.02
N ASN A 16 8.71 3.09 10.90
CA ASN A 16 9.37 3.76 9.79
C ASN A 16 8.42 4.71 9.04
N ILE A 17 7.14 4.37 8.88
CA ILE A 17 6.12 5.29 8.35
C ILE A 17 6.08 6.57 9.18
N ILE A 18 5.98 6.44 10.50
CA ILE A 18 5.92 7.61 11.40
C ILE A 18 7.22 8.41 11.37
N LYS A 19 8.39 7.75 11.41
CA LYS A 19 9.69 8.42 11.36
C LYS A 19 9.88 9.20 10.06
N SER A 20 9.58 8.60 8.92
CA SER A 20 9.75 9.23 7.61
C SER A 20 8.80 10.41 7.40
N THR A 21 7.51 10.25 7.73
CA THR A 21 6.53 11.34 7.62
C THR A 21 6.79 12.46 8.61
N HIS A 22 7.26 12.15 9.82
CA HIS A 22 7.67 13.14 10.81
C HIS A 22 8.91 13.91 10.35
N SER A 23 9.93 13.25 9.80
CA SER A 23 11.12 13.89 9.25
C SER A 23 10.77 14.86 8.12
N ALA A 24 9.90 14.43 7.22
CA ALA A 24 9.45 15.23 6.09
C ALA A 24 8.47 16.34 6.48
N LYS A 25 7.86 16.30 7.68
CA LYS A 25 6.71 17.11 8.09
C LYS A 25 5.58 17.09 7.05
N SER A 26 5.46 16.01 6.31
CA SER A 26 4.55 15.85 5.19
C SER A 26 4.39 14.39 4.85
N GLY A 27 3.24 14.00 4.30
CA GLY A 27 2.97 12.64 3.84
C GLY A 27 1.56 12.20 4.18
N HIS A 28 1.27 10.92 3.93
CA HIS A 28 -0.03 10.32 4.15
C HIS A 28 0.10 9.13 5.12
N PRO A 29 0.28 9.38 6.43
CA PRO A 29 0.48 8.30 7.40
C PRO A 29 -0.75 7.38 7.49
N GLY A 30 -1.97 7.91 7.45
CA GLY A 30 -3.21 7.12 7.57
C GLY A 30 -3.31 6.01 6.50
N GLY A 31 -3.30 6.39 5.23
CA GLY A 31 -3.36 5.44 4.11
C GLY A 31 -2.11 4.54 3.96
N SER A 32 -1.01 4.88 4.64
CA SER A 32 0.17 4.04 4.76
C SER A 32 0.02 3.01 5.87
N LEU A 33 -0.55 3.40 7.02
CA LEU A 33 -0.76 2.51 8.16
C LEU A 33 -1.80 1.43 7.85
N SER A 34 -2.89 1.75 7.13
CA SER A 34 -3.88 0.75 6.70
C SER A 34 -3.31 -0.30 5.76
N ALA A 35 -2.31 0.05 4.96
CA ALA A 35 -1.65 -0.84 4.01
C ALA A 35 -0.48 -1.66 4.60
N THR A 36 -0.19 -1.52 5.89
CA THR A 36 1.02 -2.10 6.49
C THR A 36 1.04 -3.62 6.42
N GLU A 37 -0.04 -4.30 6.83
CA GLU A 37 -0.12 -5.75 6.87
C GLU A 37 -0.04 -6.35 5.49
N ILE A 38 -0.83 -5.84 4.56
CA ILE A 38 -0.85 -6.39 3.20
C ILE A 38 0.50 -6.23 2.49
N LEU A 39 1.15 -5.08 2.61
CA LEU A 39 2.48 -4.87 2.04
C LEU A 39 3.52 -5.76 2.70
N THR A 40 3.47 -5.89 4.03
CA THR A 40 4.37 -6.79 4.77
C THR A 40 4.15 -8.25 4.33
N TYR A 41 2.90 -8.70 4.24
CA TYR A 41 2.59 -10.05 3.80
C TYR A 41 3.10 -10.33 2.38
N LEU A 42 2.85 -9.43 1.44
CA LEU A 42 3.29 -9.57 0.06
C LEU A 42 4.81 -9.73 -0.02
N TYR A 43 5.56 -8.82 0.56
CA TYR A 43 7.02 -8.77 0.41
C TYR A 43 7.77 -9.80 1.26
N PHE A 44 7.24 -10.22 2.42
CA PHE A 44 7.93 -11.13 3.33
C PHE A 44 7.42 -12.55 3.27
N SER A 45 6.24 -12.81 2.67
CA SER A 45 5.66 -14.16 2.64
C SER A 45 5.23 -14.59 1.24
N LYS A 46 4.52 -13.74 0.48
CA LYS A 46 3.80 -14.17 -0.72
C LYS A 46 4.61 -14.06 -2.01
N MET A 47 5.20 -12.89 -2.25
CA MET A 47 5.82 -12.57 -3.53
C MET A 47 7.19 -13.21 -3.70
N ASN A 48 7.45 -13.70 -4.90
CA ASN A 48 8.80 -14.06 -5.34
C ASN A 48 9.57 -12.78 -5.70
N VAL A 49 10.28 -12.21 -4.74
CA VAL A 49 11.12 -11.01 -4.91
C VAL A 49 12.46 -11.19 -4.21
N ASN A 50 13.52 -10.63 -4.81
CA ASN A 50 14.87 -10.70 -4.29
C ASN A 50 15.50 -9.31 -4.26
N SER A 51 15.79 -8.78 -3.06
CA SER A 51 16.43 -7.46 -2.90
C SER A 51 17.84 -7.39 -3.45
N LYS A 52 18.57 -8.52 -3.50
CA LYS A 52 19.91 -8.61 -4.11
C LYS A 52 19.87 -8.65 -5.64
N ASN A 53 18.72 -9.02 -6.23
CA ASN A 53 18.49 -8.99 -7.66
C ASN A 53 17.11 -8.36 -7.96
N PRO A 54 16.97 -7.03 -7.79
CA PRO A 54 15.68 -6.34 -7.95
C PRO A 54 15.15 -6.35 -9.39
N LYS A 55 16.00 -6.69 -10.37
CA LYS A 55 15.65 -6.79 -11.80
C LYS A 55 15.41 -8.23 -12.27
N MET A 56 15.36 -9.20 -11.36
CA MET A 56 15.07 -10.60 -11.70
C MET A 56 13.82 -10.68 -12.60
N GLU A 57 13.92 -11.35 -13.75
CA GLU A 57 12.86 -11.37 -14.76
C GLU A 57 11.62 -12.11 -14.27
N GLU A 58 11.82 -13.20 -13.55
CA GLU A 58 10.78 -14.11 -13.05
C GLU A 58 10.15 -13.67 -11.74
N ARG A 59 10.57 -12.51 -11.18
CA ARG A 59 9.96 -12.01 -9.96
C ARG A 59 8.52 -11.57 -10.18
N ASP A 60 7.72 -11.67 -9.14
CA ASP A 60 6.39 -11.07 -9.14
C ASP A 60 6.45 -9.55 -9.27
N ARG A 61 5.36 -8.96 -9.73
CA ARG A 61 5.22 -7.51 -9.93
C ARG A 61 4.24 -6.92 -8.93
N PHE A 62 4.58 -5.74 -8.45
CA PHE A 62 3.71 -5.01 -7.54
C PHE A 62 3.53 -3.57 -8.00
N VAL A 63 2.28 -3.13 -8.09
CA VAL A 63 1.90 -1.75 -8.41
C VAL A 63 1.17 -1.14 -7.22
N LEU A 64 1.75 -0.09 -6.65
CA LEU A 64 1.07 0.73 -5.66
C LEU A 64 0.21 1.77 -6.40
N SER A 65 -1.05 1.44 -6.71
CA SER A 65 -1.96 2.34 -7.43
C SER A 65 -2.35 3.54 -6.56
N LYS A 66 -2.67 3.31 -5.27
CA LYS A 66 -2.81 4.39 -4.27
C LYS A 66 -1.44 5.02 -3.97
N GLY A 67 -0.89 5.75 -4.94
CA GLY A 67 0.50 6.22 -4.95
C GLY A 67 0.91 7.10 -3.76
N HIS A 68 -0.04 7.61 -2.99
CA HIS A 68 0.20 8.38 -1.78
C HIS A 68 0.67 7.52 -0.59
N ALA A 69 0.49 6.19 -0.60
CA ALA A 69 0.95 5.28 0.46
C ALA A 69 2.45 4.91 0.34
N THR A 70 3.25 5.75 -0.31
CA THR A 70 4.71 5.57 -0.42
C THR A 70 5.43 5.38 0.90
N PRO A 71 5.07 6.03 2.04
CA PRO A 71 5.77 5.78 3.30
C PRO A 71 5.74 4.31 3.73
N ALA A 72 4.60 3.62 3.53
CA ALA A 72 4.51 2.18 3.81
C ALA A 72 5.35 1.36 2.83
N TYR A 73 5.25 1.66 1.55
CA TYR A 73 5.95 0.89 0.53
C TYR A 73 7.47 1.04 0.64
N TYR A 74 7.97 2.26 0.83
CA TYR A 74 9.39 2.48 1.08
C TYR A 74 9.88 1.77 2.35
N SER A 75 9.08 1.80 3.41
CA SER A 75 9.41 1.11 4.66
C SER A 75 9.55 -0.39 4.47
N VAL A 76 8.64 -1.01 3.71
CA VAL A 76 8.70 -2.44 3.38
C VAL A 76 9.91 -2.76 2.51
N LEU A 77 10.19 -1.96 1.48
CA LEU A 77 11.35 -2.16 0.60
C LEU A 77 12.66 -2.04 1.37
N ALA A 78 12.79 -1.03 2.23
CA ALA A 78 13.98 -0.85 3.07
C ALA A 78 14.17 -2.01 4.05
N GLN A 79 13.09 -2.45 4.74
CA GLN A 79 13.12 -3.61 5.63
C GLN A 79 13.46 -4.92 4.89
N LYS A 80 13.06 -5.05 3.64
CA LYS A 80 13.42 -6.19 2.78
C LYS A 80 14.86 -6.11 2.26
N GLY A 81 15.54 -4.95 2.42
CA GLY A 81 16.92 -4.73 2.04
C GLY A 81 17.13 -4.28 0.59
N PHE A 82 16.13 -3.64 -0.03
CA PHE A 82 16.30 -3.05 -1.37
C PHE A 82 17.16 -1.79 -1.35
N PHE A 83 17.17 -1.06 -0.22
CA PHE A 83 18.00 0.11 0.05
C PHE A 83 18.15 0.30 1.57
N PRO A 84 19.09 1.14 2.04
CA PRO A 84 19.32 1.36 3.47
C PRO A 84 18.11 1.93 4.19
N ILE A 85 17.85 1.47 5.43
CA ILE A 85 16.72 1.94 6.26
C ILE A 85 16.89 3.42 6.62
N GLU A 86 18.10 3.88 6.77
CA GLU A 86 18.45 5.26 7.12
C GLU A 86 17.95 6.26 6.07
N ASP A 87 17.90 5.85 4.81
CA ASP A 87 17.42 6.69 3.70
C ASP A 87 15.95 7.10 3.86
N LEU A 88 15.17 6.36 4.64
CA LEU A 88 13.78 6.71 4.94
C LEU A 88 13.63 8.09 5.60
N LEU A 89 14.66 8.56 6.30
CA LEU A 89 14.67 9.89 6.91
C LEU A 89 14.82 11.02 5.87
N THR A 90 15.20 10.69 4.64
CA THR A 90 15.28 11.65 3.54
C THR A 90 13.99 11.78 2.72
N PHE A 91 12.94 11.05 3.12
CA PHE A 91 11.64 11.07 2.44
C PHE A 91 11.15 12.50 2.17
N ARG A 92 10.79 12.80 0.92
CA ARG A 92 10.37 14.12 0.41
C ARG A 92 11.38 15.27 0.57
N HIS A 93 12.60 15.02 1.02
CA HIS A 93 13.61 16.06 1.04
C HIS A 93 14.10 16.36 -0.39
N THR A 94 14.52 17.61 -0.62
CA THR A 94 15.11 18.02 -1.90
C THR A 94 16.35 17.17 -2.20
N GLY A 95 16.42 16.64 -3.40
CA GLY A 95 17.54 15.77 -3.83
C GLY A 95 17.40 14.29 -3.44
N SER A 96 16.50 13.93 -2.52
CA SER A 96 16.24 12.52 -2.20
C SER A 96 15.60 11.79 -3.37
N TYR A 97 15.91 10.50 -3.52
CA TYR A 97 15.21 9.62 -4.46
C TYR A 97 13.87 9.11 -3.91
N LEU A 98 13.64 9.22 -2.59
CA LEU A 98 12.41 8.83 -1.90
C LEU A 98 11.39 9.99 -1.90
N GLN A 99 10.81 10.24 -3.06
CA GLN A 99 9.83 11.31 -3.23
C GLN A 99 8.43 10.92 -2.76
N GLY A 100 7.52 11.90 -2.67
CA GLY A 100 6.14 11.68 -2.23
C GLY A 100 5.34 10.70 -3.09
N HIS A 101 5.76 10.49 -4.32
CA HIS A 101 5.25 9.48 -5.26
C HIS A 101 6.40 8.70 -5.87
N LEU A 102 6.10 7.48 -6.31
CA LEU A 102 7.09 6.51 -6.78
C LEU A 102 7.78 6.96 -8.07
N ASN A 103 9.09 6.69 -8.14
CA ASN A 103 9.86 6.77 -9.38
C ASN A 103 10.59 5.44 -9.61
N TRP A 104 10.08 4.60 -10.51
CA TRP A 104 10.62 3.28 -10.80
C TRP A 104 12.06 3.30 -11.33
N LYS A 105 12.49 4.41 -11.94
CA LYS A 105 13.86 4.57 -12.46
C LYS A 105 14.89 4.77 -11.35
N LYS A 106 14.45 5.27 -10.18
CA LYS A 106 15.35 5.64 -9.07
C LYS A 106 15.30 4.67 -7.90
N ILE A 107 14.20 3.91 -7.74
CA ILE A 107 13.99 3.10 -6.54
C ILE A 107 14.06 1.61 -6.92
N PRO A 108 15.05 0.87 -6.38
CA PRO A 108 15.14 -0.57 -6.62
C PRO A 108 13.89 -1.31 -6.15
N GLY A 109 13.41 -2.26 -6.95
CA GLY A 109 12.25 -3.08 -6.61
C GLY A 109 10.89 -2.47 -6.93
N VAL A 110 10.84 -1.21 -7.39
CA VAL A 110 9.62 -0.55 -7.84
C VAL A 110 9.36 -0.85 -9.32
N ASP A 111 8.17 -1.33 -9.65
CA ASP A 111 7.79 -1.72 -11.02
C ASP A 111 7.23 -0.58 -11.84
N MET A 112 6.58 0.38 -11.20
CA MET A 112 5.89 1.48 -11.86
C MET A 112 5.94 2.76 -11.03
N SER A 113 6.12 3.90 -11.71
CA SER A 113 5.84 5.20 -11.12
C SER A 113 4.33 5.39 -11.02
N SER A 114 3.82 5.71 -9.84
CA SER A 114 2.40 5.99 -9.61
C SER A 114 2.21 7.31 -8.88
N SER A 115 1.13 8.00 -9.19
CA SER A 115 0.77 9.28 -8.57
C SER A 115 -0.71 9.56 -8.75
N SER A 116 -1.18 9.73 -9.99
CA SER A 116 -2.59 9.93 -10.30
C SER A 116 -3.37 8.67 -9.99
N LEU A 117 -4.43 8.80 -9.19
CA LEU A 117 -5.28 7.68 -8.78
C LEU A 117 -5.92 7.02 -10.01
N GLY A 118 -6.14 5.72 -9.94
CA GLY A 118 -6.72 4.92 -11.02
C GLY A 118 -5.75 4.54 -12.14
N GLN A 119 -4.59 5.21 -12.29
CA GLN A 119 -3.65 4.91 -13.38
C GLN A 119 -2.86 3.62 -13.15
N GLY A 120 -2.52 3.32 -11.89
CA GLY A 120 -1.73 2.15 -11.54
C GLY A 120 -2.40 0.82 -11.90
N CYS A 121 -3.72 0.73 -11.76
CA CYS A 121 -4.45 -0.50 -12.09
C CYS A 121 -4.38 -0.84 -13.60
N SER A 122 -4.45 0.16 -14.49
CA SER A 122 -4.30 -0.05 -15.93
C SER A 122 -2.91 -0.54 -16.30
N ALA A 123 -1.87 0.01 -15.66
CA ALA A 123 -0.51 -0.49 -15.85
C ALA A 123 -0.34 -1.92 -15.32
N ALA A 124 -0.92 -2.25 -14.17
CA ALA A 124 -0.92 -3.60 -13.62
C ALA A 124 -1.58 -4.61 -14.58
N VAL A 125 -2.69 -4.22 -15.21
CA VAL A 125 -3.35 -5.01 -16.26
C VAL A 125 -2.41 -5.25 -17.45
N GLY A 126 -1.72 -4.19 -17.92
CA GLY A 126 -0.73 -4.31 -18.99
C GLY A 126 0.43 -5.24 -18.64
N ILE A 127 0.93 -5.17 -17.40
CA ILE A 127 2.00 -6.05 -16.89
C ILE A 127 1.52 -7.51 -16.86
N ALA A 128 0.32 -7.76 -16.32
CA ALA A 128 -0.25 -9.10 -16.25
C ALA A 128 -0.51 -9.71 -17.64
N LEU A 129 -1.03 -8.91 -18.56
CA LEU A 129 -1.22 -9.32 -19.97
C LEU A 129 0.12 -9.63 -20.64
N SER A 130 1.14 -8.79 -20.44
CA SER A 130 2.49 -9.03 -20.98
C SER A 130 3.06 -10.37 -20.49
N ALA A 131 2.86 -10.73 -19.21
CA ALA A 131 3.28 -12.03 -18.70
C ALA A 131 2.64 -13.18 -19.48
N LYS A 132 1.32 -13.13 -19.67
CA LYS A 132 0.59 -14.16 -20.43
C LYS A 132 1.06 -14.27 -21.89
N LEU A 133 1.20 -13.14 -22.58
CA LEU A 133 1.66 -13.11 -23.98
C LEU A 133 3.09 -13.65 -24.12
N ARG A 134 3.94 -13.38 -23.14
CA ARG A 134 5.34 -13.86 -23.11
C ARG A 134 5.50 -15.23 -22.45
N LYS A 135 4.39 -15.89 -22.07
CA LYS A 135 4.39 -17.19 -21.37
C LYS A 135 5.25 -17.19 -20.10
N LYS A 136 5.18 -16.09 -19.33
CA LYS A 136 5.82 -15.95 -18.03
C LYS A 136 4.81 -16.27 -16.92
N GLU A 137 5.29 -16.84 -15.81
CA GLU A 137 4.44 -17.31 -14.72
C GLU A 137 4.30 -16.34 -13.56
N TYR A 138 5.02 -15.19 -13.57
CA TYR A 138 4.95 -14.24 -12.49
C TYR A 138 3.53 -13.67 -12.31
N LYS A 139 3.21 -13.39 -11.07
CA LYS A 139 1.95 -12.76 -10.68
C LYS A 139 2.11 -11.24 -10.61
N THR A 140 1.00 -10.55 -10.82
CA THR A 140 0.92 -9.09 -10.71
C THR A 140 -0.09 -8.72 -9.62
N TYR A 141 0.37 -7.98 -8.64
CA TYR A 141 -0.43 -7.47 -7.54
C TYR A 141 -0.57 -5.95 -7.66
N CYS A 142 -1.77 -5.43 -7.45
CA CYS A 142 -2.04 -3.99 -7.52
C CYS A 142 -2.83 -3.57 -6.28
N LEU A 143 -2.28 -2.65 -5.49
CA LEU A 143 -2.94 -2.13 -4.30
C LEU A 143 -3.65 -0.81 -4.62
N LEU A 144 -4.98 -0.82 -4.48
CA LEU A 144 -5.87 0.32 -4.67
C LEU A 144 -6.46 0.78 -3.34
N GLY A 145 -6.88 2.03 -3.27
CA GLY A 145 -7.72 2.53 -2.17
C GLY A 145 -9.20 2.47 -2.52
N ASP A 146 -10.06 2.42 -1.50
CA ASP A 146 -11.52 2.48 -1.69
C ASP A 146 -11.99 3.81 -2.30
N GLY A 147 -11.39 4.94 -1.92
CA GLY A 147 -11.64 6.23 -2.58
C GLY A 147 -11.09 6.27 -4.01
N GLU A 148 -9.98 5.58 -4.29
CA GLU A 148 -9.39 5.51 -5.62
C GLU A 148 -10.29 4.80 -6.63
N ILE A 149 -11.05 3.80 -6.22
CA ILE A 149 -11.94 3.07 -7.14
C ILE A 149 -13.15 3.88 -7.61
N GLN A 150 -13.31 5.13 -7.17
CA GLN A 150 -14.26 6.08 -7.76
C GLN A 150 -13.80 6.57 -9.15
N GLU A 151 -12.50 6.45 -9.46
CA GLU A 151 -11.97 6.79 -10.77
C GLU A 151 -12.50 5.84 -11.85
N GLY A 152 -13.06 6.38 -12.93
CA GLY A 152 -13.64 5.61 -14.04
C GLY A 152 -12.66 4.64 -14.67
N GLN A 153 -11.39 5.01 -14.75
CA GLN A 153 -10.32 4.19 -15.32
C GLN A 153 -10.11 2.86 -14.57
N VAL A 154 -10.41 2.78 -13.27
CA VAL A 154 -10.35 1.51 -12.52
C VAL A 154 -11.33 0.50 -13.12
N TRP A 155 -12.52 0.95 -13.48
CA TRP A 155 -13.57 0.10 -14.06
C TRP A 155 -13.29 -0.27 -15.52
N GLU A 156 -12.69 0.63 -16.29
CA GLU A 156 -12.18 0.31 -17.63
C GLU A 156 -11.11 -0.79 -17.57
N ALA A 157 -10.16 -0.66 -16.64
CA ALA A 157 -9.12 -1.67 -16.40
C ALA A 157 -9.72 -3.01 -15.93
N ALA A 158 -10.72 -2.97 -15.03
CA ALA A 158 -11.39 -4.17 -14.54
C ALA A 158 -12.15 -4.89 -15.66
N MET A 159 -12.91 -4.17 -16.48
CA MET A 159 -13.62 -4.73 -17.64
C MET A 159 -12.65 -5.46 -18.58
N PHE A 160 -11.54 -4.82 -18.89
CA PHE A 160 -10.53 -5.41 -19.77
C PHE A 160 -9.90 -6.65 -19.12
N ALA A 161 -9.51 -6.59 -17.85
CA ALA A 161 -8.90 -7.71 -17.13
C ALA A 161 -9.82 -8.94 -17.09
N GLY A 162 -11.11 -8.74 -16.78
CA GLY A 162 -12.10 -9.80 -16.77
C GLY A 162 -12.34 -10.39 -18.15
N SER A 163 -12.45 -9.54 -19.19
CA SER A 163 -12.57 -9.97 -20.60
C SER A 163 -11.38 -10.82 -21.05
N ARG A 164 -10.17 -10.49 -20.61
CA ARG A 164 -8.93 -11.22 -20.95
C ARG A 164 -8.62 -12.38 -19.99
N LYS A 165 -9.48 -12.64 -18.99
CA LYS A 165 -9.32 -13.73 -18.02
C LYS A 165 -7.91 -13.73 -17.38
N LEU A 166 -7.47 -12.57 -16.90
CA LEU A 166 -6.11 -12.39 -16.37
C LEU A 166 -5.97 -12.99 -14.96
N ASP A 167 -5.92 -14.31 -14.84
CA ASP A 167 -5.81 -15.06 -13.58
C ASP A 167 -4.42 -14.96 -12.90
N ASN A 168 -3.52 -14.21 -13.51
CA ASN A 168 -2.25 -13.80 -12.93
C ASN A 168 -2.28 -12.36 -12.36
N LEU A 169 -3.45 -11.71 -12.33
CA LEU A 169 -3.68 -10.38 -11.78
C LEU A 169 -4.52 -10.44 -10.51
N THR A 170 -4.04 -9.79 -9.46
CA THR A 170 -4.81 -9.60 -8.22
C THR A 170 -4.90 -8.11 -7.92
N PHE A 171 -6.11 -7.56 -7.92
CA PHE A 171 -6.42 -6.26 -7.33
C PHE A 171 -6.67 -6.44 -5.84
N ILE A 172 -6.04 -5.62 -5.04
CA ILE A 172 -6.18 -5.60 -3.59
C ILE A 172 -6.74 -4.24 -3.21
N ILE A 173 -7.91 -4.22 -2.61
CA ILE A 173 -8.61 -2.99 -2.25
C ILE A 173 -8.44 -2.75 -0.75
N ASP A 174 -7.70 -1.71 -0.39
CA ASP A 174 -7.61 -1.20 0.97
C ASP A 174 -8.89 -0.42 1.28
N ASN A 175 -9.88 -1.14 1.80
CA ASN A 175 -11.20 -0.60 2.15
C ASN A 175 -11.18 -0.11 3.60
N ASN A 176 -10.61 1.08 3.80
CA ASN A 176 -10.47 1.69 5.12
C ASN A 176 -11.65 2.60 5.50
N GLY A 177 -12.57 2.85 4.59
CA GLY A 177 -13.79 3.63 4.82
C GLY A 177 -13.57 5.14 4.95
N LEU A 178 -12.37 5.64 4.65
CA LEU A 178 -12.02 7.05 4.77
C LEU A 178 -11.47 7.62 3.46
N GLN A 179 -11.87 8.84 3.13
CA GLN A 179 -11.35 9.57 1.98
C GLN A 179 -11.01 11.00 2.40
N ILE A 180 -9.72 11.38 2.31
CA ILE A 180 -9.19 12.65 2.76
C ILE A 180 -9.56 12.91 4.24
N ASP A 181 -10.53 13.75 4.51
CA ASP A 181 -10.89 14.21 5.86
C ASP A 181 -12.26 13.68 6.34
N GLY A 182 -12.89 12.74 5.61
CA GLY A 182 -14.24 12.26 5.90
C GLY A 182 -14.46 10.79 5.69
N LYS A 183 -15.64 10.32 6.11
CA LYS A 183 -16.11 8.97 5.77
C LYS A 183 -16.38 8.90 4.28
N ILE A 184 -15.99 7.81 3.65
CA ILE A 184 -16.15 7.62 2.22
C ILE A 184 -17.64 7.67 1.79
N ASP A 185 -18.55 7.19 2.63
CA ASP A 185 -19.99 7.23 2.37
C ASP A 185 -20.55 8.65 2.32
N ASP A 186 -19.96 9.58 3.10
CA ASP A 186 -20.40 10.97 3.14
C ASP A 186 -19.85 11.79 1.96
N ILE A 187 -18.80 11.29 1.28
CA ILE A 187 -18.15 11.96 0.15
C ILE A 187 -18.69 11.43 -1.18
N CYS A 188 -18.39 10.17 -1.48
CA CYS A 188 -18.88 9.46 -2.67
C CYS A 188 -18.76 7.96 -2.42
N SER A 189 -19.86 7.31 -2.04
CA SER A 189 -19.85 5.89 -1.67
C SER A 189 -19.49 4.99 -2.86
N PRO A 190 -18.40 4.19 -2.76
CA PRO A 190 -18.03 3.24 -3.80
C PRO A 190 -18.80 1.93 -3.73
N TYR A 191 -19.63 1.73 -2.71
CA TYR A 191 -20.32 0.47 -2.44
C TYR A 191 -21.48 0.18 -3.40
N PRO A 192 -21.85 -1.09 -3.63
CA PRO A 192 -21.14 -2.30 -3.17
C PRO A 192 -19.92 -2.62 -4.04
N ILE A 193 -18.73 -2.67 -3.43
CA ILE A 193 -17.46 -2.86 -4.17
C ILE A 193 -17.38 -4.27 -4.76
N ASP A 194 -17.73 -5.28 -3.96
CA ASP A 194 -17.72 -6.70 -4.33
C ASP A 194 -18.56 -6.97 -5.57
N LYS A 195 -19.82 -6.50 -5.58
CA LYS A 195 -20.75 -6.69 -6.70
C LYS A 195 -20.26 -6.03 -7.99
N LYS A 196 -19.61 -4.89 -7.89
CA LYS A 196 -19.04 -4.20 -9.05
C LYS A 196 -17.91 -5.04 -9.68
N PHE A 197 -16.97 -5.58 -8.89
CA PHE A 197 -15.92 -6.44 -9.42
C PHE A 197 -16.47 -7.78 -9.93
N GLU A 198 -17.45 -8.39 -9.25
CA GLU A 198 -18.14 -9.58 -9.75
C GLU A 198 -18.75 -9.36 -11.14
N ALA A 199 -19.40 -8.20 -11.36
CA ALA A 199 -20.00 -7.84 -12.65
C ALA A 199 -18.96 -7.72 -13.78
N PHE A 200 -17.71 -7.41 -13.46
CA PHE A 200 -16.59 -7.44 -14.40
C PHE A 200 -15.86 -8.79 -14.45
N ASN A 201 -16.50 -9.87 -14.01
CA ASN A 201 -15.97 -11.22 -14.05
C ASN A 201 -14.72 -11.48 -13.21
N PHE A 202 -14.51 -10.70 -12.14
CA PHE A 202 -13.51 -11.01 -11.12
C PHE A 202 -13.99 -12.11 -10.18
N TYR A 203 -13.07 -12.89 -9.65
CA TYR A 203 -13.31 -13.67 -8.44
C TYR A 203 -13.05 -12.76 -7.23
N VAL A 204 -14.07 -12.59 -6.40
CA VAL A 204 -14.01 -11.64 -5.29
C VAL A 204 -13.86 -12.36 -3.96
N ILE A 205 -12.91 -11.92 -3.15
CA ILE A 205 -12.66 -12.42 -1.79
C ILE A 205 -12.79 -11.25 -0.82
N ASN A 206 -13.74 -11.33 0.10
CA ASN A 206 -13.94 -10.36 1.16
C ASN A 206 -13.19 -10.79 2.43
N VAL A 207 -12.33 -9.92 2.95
CA VAL A 207 -11.57 -10.11 4.19
C VAL A 207 -12.11 -9.15 5.23
N THR A 208 -12.67 -9.69 6.32
CA THR A 208 -13.37 -8.91 7.35
C THR A 208 -12.44 -8.15 8.28
N ASP A 209 -11.19 -8.59 8.41
CA ASP A 209 -10.11 -7.88 9.09
C ASP A 209 -8.84 -7.93 8.23
N GLY A 210 -8.62 -6.85 7.46
CA GLY A 210 -7.45 -6.68 6.61
C GLY A 210 -6.16 -6.36 7.37
N ASN A 211 -6.22 -6.24 8.69
CA ASN A 211 -5.06 -6.10 9.56
C ASN A 211 -4.68 -7.44 10.25
N ASP A 212 -5.42 -8.51 9.98
CA ASP A 212 -5.11 -9.85 10.45
C ASP A 212 -4.39 -10.68 9.38
N PHE A 213 -3.14 -11.09 9.68
CA PHE A 213 -2.32 -11.89 8.78
C PHE A 213 -2.90 -13.28 8.46
N GLU A 214 -3.64 -13.89 9.37
CA GLU A 214 -4.24 -15.22 9.14
C GLU A 214 -5.36 -15.12 8.10
N GLN A 215 -6.19 -14.08 8.19
CA GLN A 215 -7.23 -13.83 7.20
C GLN A 215 -6.64 -13.44 5.84
N ILE A 216 -5.60 -12.61 5.82
CA ILE A 216 -4.88 -12.27 4.59
C ILE A 216 -4.31 -13.55 3.96
N GLU A 217 -3.60 -14.38 4.71
CA GLU A 217 -3.02 -15.63 4.20
C GLU A 217 -4.09 -16.57 3.63
N LYS A 218 -5.22 -16.72 4.33
CA LYS A 218 -6.36 -17.54 3.88
C LYS A 218 -6.90 -17.04 2.53
N ALA A 219 -7.08 -15.73 2.37
CA ALA A 219 -7.54 -15.12 1.14
C ALA A 219 -6.58 -15.39 -0.04
N PHE A 220 -5.28 -15.27 0.18
CA PHE A 220 -4.29 -15.55 -0.86
C PHE A 220 -4.18 -17.05 -1.19
N LYS A 221 -4.36 -17.95 -0.22
CA LYS A 221 -4.44 -19.40 -0.48
C LYS A 221 -5.69 -19.76 -1.32
N GLU A 222 -6.83 -19.13 -1.04
CA GLU A 222 -8.04 -19.28 -1.85
C GLU A 222 -7.81 -18.80 -3.28
N ALA A 223 -7.20 -17.62 -3.44
CA ALA A 223 -6.89 -17.00 -4.72
C ALA A 223 -5.98 -17.86 -5.63
N GLU A 224 -5.06 -18.66 -5.06
CA GLU A 224 -4.16 -19.53 -5.83
C GLU A 224 -4.87 -20.57 -6.69
N ASN A 225 -6.04 -21.01 -6.28
CA ASN A 225 -6.81 -22.06 -6.94
C ASN A 225 -7.69 -21.53 -8.09
N ILE A 226 -7.81 -20.20 -8.22
CA ILE A 226 -8.69 -19.58 -9.21
C ILE A 226 -7.99 -19.52 -10.56
N LYS A 227 -8.70 -19.94 -11.60
CA LYS A 227 -8.26 -19.92 -12.99
C LYS A 227 -9.25 -19.16 -13.85
N GLU A 228 -8.73 -18.60 -14.95
CA GLU A 228 -9.51 -17.87 -15.96
C GLU A 228 -10.29 -16.65 -15.46
N LYS A 229 -10.00 -16.16 -14.23
CA LYS A 229 -10.57 -14.93 -13.70
C LYS A 229 -9.49 -14.11 -12.99
N PRO A 230 -9.43 -12.79 -13.17
CA PRO A 230 -8.68 -11.94 -12.27
C PRO A 230 -9.31 -11.96 -10.87
N ILE A 231 -8.53 -11.59 -9.86
CA ILE A 231 -8.93 -11.68 -8.46
C ILE A 231 -9.04 -10.29 -7.87
N ALA A 232 -10.10 -10.05 -7.09
CA ALA A 232 -10.23 -8.86 -6.24
C ALA A 232 -10.30 -9.28 -4.78
N ILE A 233 -9.30 -8.89 -3.99
CA ILE A 233 -9.29 -9.09 -2.54
C ILE A 233 -9.66 -7.77 -1.89
N ILE A 234 -10.80 -7.71 -1.22
CA ILE A 234 -11.30 -6.52 -0.54
C ILE A 234 -10.97 -6.66 0.94
N LEU A 235 -10.03 -5.84 1.40
CA LEU A 235 -9.55 -5.86 2.77
C LEU A 235 -10.25 -4.76 3.57
N LYS A 236 -11.12 -5.12 4.51
CA LYS A 236 -11.64 -4.15 5.48
C LYS A 236 -10.52 -3.82 6.47
N THR A 237 -9.92 -2.65 6.32
CA THR A 237 -8.79 -2.22 7.13
C THR A 237 -9.20 -1.11 8.09
N LEU A 238 -8.38 -0.90 9.12
CA LEU A 238 -8.52 0.21 10.03
C LEU A 238 -7.34 1.17 9.82
N ILE A 239 -7.66 2.44 9.62
CA ILE A 239 -6.68 3.48 9.88
C ILE A 239 -6.57 3.58 11.39
N SER A 240 -5.47 3.10 11.96
CA SER A 240 -5.23 3.13 13.40
C SER A 240 -4.99 4.58 13.88
N VAL A 241 -6.05 5.38 13.90
CA VAL A 241 -6.05 6.75 14.43
C VAL A 241 -5.69 6.74 15.93
N LEU A 242 -6.09 5.68 16.66
CA LEU A 242 -5.71 5.48 18.07
C LEU A 242 -4.18 5.34 18.23
N PHE A 243 -3.50 4.69 17.28
CA PHE A 243 -2.04 4.60 17.31
C PHE A 243 -1.37 5.96 17.03
N CYS A 244 -1.94 6.77 16.14
CA CYS A 244 -1.50 8.14 15.91
C CYS A 244 -1.72 9.03 17.14
N LEU A 245 -2.88 8.95 17.81
CA LEU A 245 -3.16 9.76 19.00
C LEU A 245 -2.24 9.44 20.19
N PHE A 246 -1.97 8.15 20.46
CA PHE A 246 -1.00 7.77 21.50
C PHE A 246 0.44 8.18 21.17
N PHE A 247 0.85 8.15 19.90
CA PHE A 247 2.18 8.58 19.48
C PHE A 247 2.30 10.12 19.41
N PHE A 248 1.26 10.84 18.95
CA PHE A 248 1.25 12.30 18.99
C PHE A 248 1.28 12.80 20.43
N GLN A 249 0.52 12.20 21.35
CA GLN A 249 0.56 12.54 22.77
C GLN A 249 1.92 12.22 23.41
N SER A 250 2.60 11.15 22.98
CA SER A 250 3.95 10.82 23.41
C SER A 250 5.01 11.74 22.75
N CYS A 251 4.83 12.10 21.47
CA CYS A 251 5.69 13.07 20.78
C CYS A 251 5.53 14.48 21.32
N ASP A 252 4.31 14.94 21.62
CA ASP A 252 4.07 16.23 22.25
C ASP A 252 4.70 16.29 23.64
N ASN A 253 4.63 15.22 24.42
CA ASN A 253 5.31 15.12 25.71
C ASN A 253 6.85 15.16 25.59
N ILE A 254 7.42 14.60 24.54
CA ILE A 254 8.86 14.66 24.24
C ILE A 254 9.25 16.05 23.73
N ILE A 255 8.42 16.66 22.87
CA ILE A 255 8.63 18.02 22.34
C ILE A 255 8.49 19.04 23.46
N MET A 256 7.50 18.91 24.34
CA MET A 256 7.29 19.80 25.49
C MET A 256 8.40 19.65 26.54
N LYS A 257 8.89 18.42 26.80
CA LYS A 257 10.09 18.23 27.65
C LYS A 257 11.35 18.87 27.06
N ASN A 258 11.52 18.81 25.72
CA ASN A 258 12.66 19.45 25.06
C ASN A 258 12.52 20.99 24.96
N LYS A 259 11.29 21.53 24.80
CA LYS A 259 11.02 22.97 24.86
C LYS A 259 11.29 23.52 26.26
N LYS A 260 10.86 22.81 27.32
CA LYS A 260 11.20 23.21 28.73
C LYS A 260 12.71 23.19 29.00
N ARG A 261 13.47 22.25 28.40
CA ARG A 261 14.94 22.23 28.55
C ARG A 261 15.66 23.31 27.75
N ARG A 262 15.04 23.91 26.73
CA ARG A 262 15.64 24.96 25.89
C ARG A 262 15.14 26.37 26.19
N GLY A 263 14.32 26.57 27.21
CA GLY A 263 13.88 27.93 27.66
C GLY A 263 13.05 28.70 26.63
N ILE A 264 12.42 28.04 25.65
CA ILE A 264 11.62 28.72 24.63
C ILE A 264 10.17 28.79 25.13
N TYR A 265 9.79 29.99 25.58
CA TYR A 265 8.43 30.31 25.99
C TYR A 265 7.53 30.59 24.78
N ASP A 266 6.36 29.98 24.80
CA ASP A 266 5.34 30.11 23.77
C ASP A 266 4.66 31.47 23.83
N CYS A 267 4.71 32.22 22.73
CA CYS A 267 4.00 33.49 22.59
C CYS A 267 2.60 33.19 22.00
N LYS A 268 1.69 32.68 22.82
CA LYS A 268 0.25 32.63 22.53
C LYS A 268 -0.54 33.33 23.62
N SER A 269 -0.52 34.66 23.59
CA SER A 269 -1.59 35.44 24.15
C SER A 269 -1.67 36.72 23.34
N LYS A 270 -2.68 36.80 22.48
CA LYS A 270 -3.36 37.96 21.90
C LYS A 270 -3.65 37.70 20.41
N ILE A 271 -4.80 37.14 20.15
CA ILE A 271 -5.90 37.78 19.38
C ILE A 271 -7.10 36.84 19.53
#